data_76a97f9432c3a3f1b57733ec7be2b66d
#
_entry.id   76a97f9432c3a3f1b57733ec7be2b66d
#
_cell.length_a   1.000
_cell.length_b   1.000
_cell.length_c   1.000
_cell.angle_alpha   90.00
_cell.angle_beta   90.00
_cell.angle_gamma   90.00
#
_symmetry.space_group_name_H-M   'P 1'
#
loop_
_entity.id
_entity.type
_entity.pdbx_description
1 polymer ?
#
loop_
_entity_poly.entity_id
_entity_poly.type
_entity_poly.pdbx_seq_one_letter_code
_entity_poly.pdbx_strand_id
1 'polypeptide(L)'
;MSERSESKRIGAKQHKNSGRNTHKGDATWKNFTVDFKECSKSFTLNKDVWAKAVTDAIRNGNDPAILVVLGDGNSKIRLMITEFELIEQIIGEKNE
;
A
#
# COMPACT_ATOMS: atom_id res chain seq x y z
N MET A 1 -12.05 8.18 -7.23
CA MET A 1 -11.93 6.86 -6.60
C MET A 1 -11.40 7.00 -5.18
N SER A 2 -11.91 6.24 -4.26
CA SER A 2 -11.51 6.34 -2.87
C SER A 2 -10.65 5.15 -2.46
N GLU A 3 -9.89 5.30 -1.37
CA GLU A 3 -9.10 4.20 -0.82
C GLU A 3 -9.99 3.01 -0.48
N ARG A 4 -11.23 3.28 -0.09
CA ARG A 4 -12.17 2.21 0.22
C ARG A 4 -12.43 1.32 -0.99
N SER A 5 -12.59 1.91 -2.18
CA SER A 5 -12.79 1.14 -3.41
C SER A 5 -11.57 0.29 -3.74
N GLU A 6 -10.39 0.85 -3.57
CA GLU A 6 -9.17 0.10 -3.85
C GLU A 6 -8.95 -1.02 -2.83
N SER A 7 -9.28 -0.78 -1.56
CA SER A 7 -9.19 -1.82 -0.55
C SER A 7 -10.06 -3.01 -0.91
N LYS A 8 -11.28 -2.76 -1.34
CA LYS A 8 -12.19 -3.83 -1.76
C LYS A 8 -11.65 -4.60 -2.96
N ARG A 9 -11.07 -3.86 -3.92
CA ARG A 9 -10.58 -4.48 -5.14
C ARG A 9 -9.47 -5.50 -4.88
N ILE A 10 -8.57 -5.20 -3.96
CA ILE A 10 -7.46 -6.11 -3.67
C ILE A 10 -7.75 -7.05 -2.51
N GLY A 11 -8.93 -6.97 -1.91
CA GLY A 11 -9.28 -7.81 -0.78
C GLY A 11 -8.64 -7.37 0.52
N ALA A 12 -8.23 -6.12 0.61
CA ALA A 12 -7.59 -5.60 1.81
C ALA A 12 -8.63 -5.18 2.84
N LYS A 13 -8.25 -5.29 4.11
CA LYS A 13 -9.08 -4.86 5.21
C LYS A 13 -8.70 -3.45 5.62
N GLN A 14 -9.64 -2.54 5.48
CA GLN A 14 -9.42 -1.15 5.84
C GLN A 14 -9.43 -0.97 7.36
N HIS A 15 -8.55 -0.13 7.86
CA HIS A 15 -8.47 0.13 9.31
C HIS A 15 -9.64 0.98 9.75
N LYS A 16 -10.23 0.63 10.89
CA LYS A 16 -11.45 1.27 11.38
C LYS A 16 -11.31 2.77 11.60
N ASN A 17 -10.17 3.20 12.06
CA ASN A 17 -9.96 4.60 12.39
C ASN A 17 -9.13 5.34 11.36
N SER A 18 -9.05 4.80 10.16
CA SER A 18 -8.16 5.34 9.14
C SER A 18 -8.49 6.78 8.74
N GLY A 19 -9.72 7.21 8.90
CA GLY A 19 -10.10 8.56 8.52
C GLY A 19 -9.86 9.59 9.58
N ARG A 20 -9.41 9.24 10.77
CA ARG A 20 -9.36 10.15 11.89
C ARG A 20 -8.09 10.96 11.99
N ASN A 21 -6.97 10.41 11.59
CA ASN A 21 -5.72 11.16 11.64
C ASN A 21 -4.66 10.50 10.79
N THR A 22 -3.64 9.94 11.39
CA THR A 22 -2.45 9.48 10.68
C THR A 22 -2.64 8.21 9.86
N HIS A 23 -3.77 7.55 10.01
CA HIS A 23 -3.97 6.26 9.34
C HIS A 23 -4.93 6.35 8.16
N LYS A 24 -5.16 7.56 7.70
CA LYS A 24 -6.05 7.77 6.57
C LYS A 24 -5.51 7.04 5.35
N GLY A 25 -6.36 6.22 4.74
CA GLY A 25 -6.01 5.50 3.54
C GLY A 25 -5.29 4.18 3.74
N ASP A 26 -4.96 3.85 4.99
CA ASP A 26 -4.25 2.60 5.27
C ASP A 26 -5.20 1.41 5.25
N ALA A 27 -4.68 0.27 4.84
CA ALA A 27 -5.41 -0.99 4.87
C ALA A 27 -4.44 -2.12 5.14
N THR A 28 -4.96 -3.25 5.58
CA THR A 28 -4.17 -4.46 5.77
C THR A 28 -4.50 -5.44 4.66
N TRP A 29 -3.46 -5.87 3.95
CA TRP A 29 -3.59 -6.88 2.91
C TRP A 29 -2.52 -7.94 3.14
N LYS A 30 -2.95 -9.14 3.49
CA LYS A 30 -2.01 -10.19 3.88
C LYS A 30 -1.20 -9.69 5.08
N ASN A 31 0.11 -9.71 5.02
CA ASN A 31 0.95 -9.22 6.11
C ASN A 31 1.44 -7.80 5.87
N PHE A 32 0.82 -7.08 4.93
CA PHE A 32 1.23 -5.73 4.60
C PHE A 32 0.28 -4.69 5.16
N THR A 33 0.85 -3.58 5.63
CA THR A 33 0.09 -2.36 5.81
C THR A 33 0.27 -1.56 4.53
N VAL A 34 -0.82 -1.33 3.82
CA VAL A 34 -0.81 -0.72 2.50
C VAL A 34 -1.27 0.72 2.57
N ASP A 35 -0.44 1.62 2.07
CA ASP A 35 -0.77 3.03 1.94
C ASP A 35 -1.17 3.28 0.48
N PHE A 36 -2.35 3.80 0.26
CA PHE A 36 -2.86 4.04 -1.09
C PHE A 36 -2.53 5.44 -1.57
N LYS A 37 -2.00 5.53 -2.78
CA LYS A 37 -1.70 6.81 -3.43
C LYS A 37 -2.35 6.82 -4.80
N GLU A 38 -3.23 7.80 -5.03
CA GLU A 38 -3.87 7.96 -6.33
C GLU A 38 -3.29 9.18 -7.03
N CYS A 39 -2.82 8.99 -8.26
CA CYS A 39 -2.17 10.05 -9.04
C CYS A 39 -2.64 9.95 -10.48
N SER A 40 -2.78 11.12 -11.14
CA SER A 40 -3.18 11.13 -12.55
C SER A 40 -2.06 10.70 -13.47
N LYS A 41 -0.88 11.26 -13.28
CA LYS A 41 0.23 11.09 -14.22
C LYS A 41 1.47 10.49 -13.61
N SER A 42 1.77 10.82 -12.37
CA SER A 42 3.02 10.38 -11.78
C SER A 42 2.91 10.34 -10.27
N PHE A 43 3.80 9.58 -9.67
CA PHE A 43 3.94 9.49 -8.23
C PHE A 43 5.42 9.63 -7.90
N THR A 44 5.73 10.49 -6.93
CA THR A 44 7.11 10.69 -6.50
C THR A 44 7.34 9.95 -5.19
N LEU A 45 8.28 9.02 -5.21
CA LEU A 45 8.69 8.29 -4.02
C LEU A 45 10.04 8.84 -3.56
N ASN A 46 10.11 9.22 -2.29
CA ASN A 46 11.37 9.59 -1.68
C ASN A 46 11.49 8.94 -0.32
N LYS A 47 12.60 9.19 0.37
CA LYS A 47 12.84 8.55 1.66
C LYS A 47 11.79 8.90 2.71
N ASP A 48 11.30 10.14 2.69
CA ASP A 48 10.31 10.56 3.67
C ASP A 48 8.99 9.86 3.47
N VAL A 49 8.56 9.72 2.23
CA VAL A 49 7.34 9.01 1.90
C VAL A 49 7.44 7.56 2.33
N TRP A 50 8.57 6.93 2.02
CA TRP A 50 8.79 5.54 2.41
C TRP A 50 8.87 5.37 3.92
N ALA A 51 9.55 6.28 4.60
CA ALA A 51 9.69 6.22 6.06
C ALA A 51 8.33 6.26 6.75
N LYS A 52 7.41 7.06 6.21
CA LYS A 52 6.06 7.12 6.78
C LYS A 52 5.35 5.79 6.63
N ALA A 53 5.46 5.16 5.46
CA ALA A 53 4.87 3.85 5.23
C ALA A 53 5.44 2.80 6.19
N VAL A 54 6.75 2.85 6.43
CA VAL A 54 7.41 1.95 7.36
C VAL A 54 6.91 2.16 8.78
N THR A 55 6.80 3.42 9.20
CA THR A 55 6.33 3.75 10.55
C THR A 55 4.92 3.21 10.78
N ASP A 56 4.04 3.41 9.82
CA ASP A 56 2.67 2.94 9.94
C ASP A 56 2.61 1.40 9.99
N ALA A 57 3.43 0.75 9.19
CA ALA A 57 3.48 -0.72 9.17
C ALA A 57 3.99 -1.27 10.49
N ILE A 58 5.03 -0.67 11.05
CA ILE A 58 5.58 -1.11 12.33
C ILE A 58 4.52 -1.02 13.43
N ARG A 59 3.76 0.06 13.45
CA ARG A 59 2.68 0.21 14.43
C ARG A 59 1.68 -0.92 14.36
N ASN A 60 1.44 -1.44 13.18
CA ASN A 60 0.47 -2.50 12.96
C ASN A 60 1.07 -3.90 13.00
N GLY A 61 2.38 -4.00 13.20
CA GLY A 61 3.06 -5.30 13.20
C GLY A 61 3.13 -5.94 11.83
N ASN A 62 3.13 -5.14 10.79
CA ASN A 62 3.10 -5.61 9.40
C ASN A 62 4.30 -5.10 8.61
N ASP A 63 4.43 -5.62 7.39
CA ASP A 63 5.42 -5.12 6.44
C ASP A 63 4.86 -3.93 5.67
N PRO A 64 5.69 -2.97 5.30
CA PRO A 64 5.22 -1.78 4.60
C PRO A 64 5.04 -2.01 3.11
N ALA A 65 4.02 -1.36 2.55
CA ALA A 65 3.80 -1.35 1.11
C ALA A 65 3.04 -0.09 0.72
N ILE A 66 3.27 0.37 -0.49
CA ILE A 66 2.52 1.49 -1.05
C ILE A 66 1.87 1.00 -2.34
N LEU A 67 0.56 1.13 -2.43
CA LEU A 67 -0.16 0.82 -3.66
C LEU A 67 -0.42 2.13 -4.39
N VAL A 68 0.23 2.29 -5.52
CA VAL A 68 0.09 3.49 -6.34
C VAL A 68 -0.88 3.19 -7.49
N VAL A 69 -1.91 4.02 -7.59
CA VAL A 69 -2.85 3.92 -8.68
C VAL A 69 -2.61 5.11 -9.60
N LEU A 70 -2.12 4.83 -10.81
CA LEU A 70 -1.83 5.87 -11.80
C LEU A 70 -2.87 5.86 -12.91
N GLY A 71 -3.32 7.02 -13.29
CA GLY A 71 -4.21 7.17 -14.42
C GLY A 71 -5.61 7.61 -14.05
N ASP A 72 -6.43 7.80 -15.05
CA ASP A 72 -7.80 8.26 -14.90
C ASP A 72 -8.77 7.31 -15.60
N GLY A 73 -10.01 7.32 -15.11
CA GLY A 73 -11.07 6.57 -15.76
C GLY A 73 -10.80 5.08 -15.79
N ASN A 74 -10.83 4.50 -16.97
CA ASN A 74 -10.67 3.06 -17.15
C ASN A 74 -9.23 2.62 -17.39
N SER A 75 -8.32 3.59 -17.51
CA SER A 75 -6.92 3.31 -17.85
C SER A 75 -6.01 3.41 -16.64
N LYS A 76 -6.37 2.75 -15.57
CA LYS A 76 -5.59 2.82 -14.33
C LYS A 76 -4.59 1.69 -14.23
N ILE A 77 -3.41 2.04 -13.74
CA ILE A 77 -2.36 1.08 -13.48
C ILE A 77 -2.16 1.00 -11.97
N ARG A 78 -2.12 -0.21 -11.44
CA ARG A 78 -1.90 -0.44 -10.02
C ARG A 78 -0.54 -1.03 -9.79
N LEU A 79 0.26 -0.33 -9.00
CA LEU A 79 1.64 -0.72 -8.73
C LEU A 79 1.82 -0.88 -7.23
N MET A 80 2.44 -1.98 -6.83
CA MET A 80 2.76 -2.21 -5.42
C MET A 80 4.24 -1.96 -5.21
N ILE A 81 4.56 -1.10 -4.25
CA ILE A 81 5.95 -0.80 -3.89
C ILE A 81 6.22 -1.39 -2.52
N THR A 82 7.24 -2.22 -2.43
CA THR A 82 7.71 -2.73 -1.15
C THR A 82 9.21 -2.99 -1.25
N GLU A 83 9.83 -3.35 -0.13
CA GLU A 83 11.27 -3.61 -0.14
C GLU A 83 11.59 -4.88 -0.91
N PHE A 84 12.66 -4.82 -1.66
CA PHE A 84 13.05 -5.94 -2.52
C PHE A 84 13.26 -7.23 -1.73
N GLU A 85 13.78 -7.11 -0.52
CA GLU A 85 14.01 -8.29 0.32
C GLU A 85 12.72 -9.03 0.65
N LEU A 86 11.63 -8.31 0.80
CA LEU A 86 10.33 -8.93 1.06
C LEU A 86 9.84 -9.71 -0.15
N ILE A 87 10.07 -9.17 -1.33
CA ILE A 87 9.72 -9.84 -2.57
C ILE A 87 10.53 -11.13 -2.72
N GLU A 88 11.81 -11.06 -2.40
CA GLU A 88 12.67 -12.25 -2.46
C GLU A 88 12.18 -13.36 -1.53
N GLN A 89 11.76 -12.99 -0.33
CA GLN A 89 11.24 -13.96 0.62
C GLN A 89 9.99 -14.63 0.11
N ILE A 90 9.08 -13.86 -0.44
CA ILE A 90 7.83 -14.40 -0.96
C ILE A 90 8.09 -15.37 -2.10
N ILE A 91 8.95 -14.98 -3.01
CA ILE A 91 9.29 -15.83 -4.16
C ILE A 91 10.03 -17.09 -3.70
N GLY A 92 10.97 -16.95 -2.76
CA GLY A 92 11.69 -18.07 -2.23
C GLY A 92 10.79 -19.09 -1.56
N GLU A 93 9.87 -18.63 -0.73
CA GLU A 93 8.91 -19.51 -0.08
C GLU A 93 8.06 -20.27 -1.09
N LYS A 94 7.71 -19.60 -2.18
CA LYS A 94 6.85 -20.16 -3.18
C LYS A 94 7.54 -21.23 -4.00
N ASN A 95 8.84 -21.11 -4.16
CA ASN A 95 9.63 -22.03 -4.99
C ASN A 95 10.20 -23.21 -4.22
N GLU A 96 10.01 -23.23 -2.96
CA GLU A 96 10.40 -24.36 -2.12
C GLU A 96 9.30 -25.44 -2.08
#